data_64ccc686b559744d2331d06155f9eef5
#
_entry.id   64ccc686b559744d2331d06155f9eef5
#
_cell.length_a   1.000
_cell.length_b   1.000
_cell.length_c   1.000
_cell.angle_alpha   90.00
_cell.angle_beta   90.00
_cell.angle_gamma   90.00
#
_symmetry.space_group_name_H-M   'P 1'
#
loop_
_entity.id
_entity.type
_entity.pdbx_description
1 polymer ?
#
loop_
_entity_poly.entity_id
_entity_poly.type
_entity_poly.pdbx_seq_one_letter_code
_entity_poly.pdbx_strand_id
1 'polypeptide(L)'
;MTSQKTTAAQQKAAKAKYKGKNSRSSKSGRWLWFAVGMGGIAIVSGIAGALLAVSWESTPLQQAQLSPQEEAVFDGDRISGNGLQFSQLTRPVNILLLGMSVLPPDVQNAPPESKNLRYQPQINSFEGLSDVMLLIKFDPETKKIVLLSVPRDTRTEIEGHGLKKINAANVEGGPALTAKTVSNLLGGVGIDRYIRINVLGVSKLIEALGGVNVYVPKDMKYRDDSQHLYINLKAGQQHLSGEQALQLLRYRHDELGDIGRIQRQQMVLRALIEQTLNPTTLAQVPKILNVVKENIDTNLSVEELVALVGFGSRTNRSNMQMLMVPGRFSETHEFDASYWVPEKRAINKLMSQYFGLEAKTEAQSSVPGRLRVAIQDSTGSDRSQLRPLIKTLEKAGYTNIFISKPWGQPLDVTHIVAQAGDGDSAESVRSLLGFGEVRVESTGNISSDITIQVGKDWFQNQAVFQNSTRP
;
A
#
# COMPACT_ATOMS: atom_id res chain seq x y z
N MET A 1 -82.66 55.51 -10.61
CA MET A 1 -82.39 54.35 -11.50
C MET A 1 -80.88 54.23 -11.78
N THR A 2 -80.14 53.71 -10.87
CA THR A 2 -78.72 53.42 -11.05
C THR A 2 -78.24 52.50 -9.96
N SER A 3 -78.57 51.19 -10.02
CA SER A 3 -77.97 50.21 -9.15
C SER A 3 -78.23 48.79 -9.65
N GLN A 4 -77.61 48.41 -10.74
CA GLN A 4 -77.58 46.98 -11.13
C GLN A 4 -76.43 46.61 -12.15
N LYS A 5 -75.43 47.42 -12.33
CA LYS A 5 -74.34 47.11 -13.24
C LYS A 5 -72.99 46.77 -12.57
N THR A 6 -72.90 46.79 -11.25
CA THR A 6 -71.64 46.61 -10.53
C THR A 6 -71.45 45.17 -10.02
N THR A 7 -72.47 44.32 -10.01
CA THR A 7 -72.39 42.95 -9.42
C THR A 7 -71.86 41.87 -10.42
N ALA A 8 -72.00 42.12 -11.72
CA ALA A 8 -71.58 41.10 -12.74
C ALA A 8 -70.06 41.16 -13.03
N ALA A 9 -69.46 42.34 -12.91
CA ALA A 9 -68.00 42.48 -13.11
C ALA A 9 -67.17 41.96 -11.95
N GLN A 10 -67.66 42.07 -10.70
CA GLN A 10 -66.98 41.54 -9.55
C GLN A 10 -67.06 40.01 -9.42
N GLN A 11 -68.15 39.39 -9.88
CA GLN A 11 -68.25 37.94 -9.94
C GLN A 11 -67.38 37.27 -11.02
N LYS A 12 -67.10 37.98 -12.15
CA LYS A 12 -66.17 37.49 -13.19
C LYS A 12 -64.69 37.63 -12.73
N ALA A 13 -64.35 38.64 -11.94
CA ALA A 13 -63.02 38.79 -11.40
C ALA A 13 -62.70 37.76 -10.31
N ALA A 14 -63.70 37.40 -9.48
CA ALA A 14 -63.54 36.37 -8.46
C ALA A 14 -63.38 34.90 -9.02
N LYS A 15 -63.97 34.62 -10.20
CA LYS A 15 -63.82 33.30 -10.86
C LYS A 15 -62.52 33.16 -11.67
N ALA A 16 -61.85 34.25 -12.02
CA ALA A 16 -60.59 34.23 -12.74
C ALA A 16 -59.38 34.01 -11.79
N LYS A 17 -59.48 34.18 -10.47
CA LYS A 17 -58.43 34.02 -9.48
C LYS A 17 -58.30 32.63 -8.88
N TYR A 18 -59.17 31.69 -9.23
CA TYR A 18 -59.15 30.31 -8.71
C TYR A 18 -58.85 29.23 -9.76
N LYS A 19 -58.29 29.60 -10.94
CA LYS A 19 -57.83 28.65 -11.93
C LYS A 19 -56.32 28.87 -12.15
N GLY A 20 -55.48 28.23 -11.35
CA GLY A 20 -54.07 28.27 -11.59
C GLY A 20 -53.19 27.92 -10.42
N LYS A 21 -53.45 26.85 -9.70
CA LYS A 21 -52.44 26.13 -8.95
C LYS A 21 -52.67 24.63 -9.08
N ASN A 22 -52.52 24.10 -10.29
CA ASN A 22 -52.16 22.73 -10.44
C ASN A 22 -50.69 22.62 -10.08
N SER A 23 -50.41 22.11 -8.87
CA SER A 23 -49.13 21.61 -8.48
C SER A 23 -48.74 20.51 -9.46
N ARG A 24 -47.88 20.83 -10.45
CA ARG A 24 -47.10 19.84 -11.13
C ARG A 24 -46.21 19.18 -10.12
N SER A 25 -46.67 18.09 -9.49
CA SER A 25 -45.84 17.17 -8.73
C SER A 25 -44.70 16.78 -9.67
N SER A 26 -43.46 17.09 -9.27
CA SER A 26 -42.29 16.80 -10.05
C SER A 26 -42.11 15.30 -10.21
N LYS A 27 -42.61 14.75 -11.30
CA LYS A 27 -42.29 13.38 -11.77
C LYS A 27 -40.82 13.30 -12.23
N SER A 28 -40.11 14.42 -12.33
CA SER A 28 -38.72 14.48 -12.78
C SER A 28 -37.74 13.88 -11.76
N GLY A 29 -37.98 13.96 -10.45
CA GLY A 29 -37.11 13.39 -9.43
C GLY A 29 -37.08 11.85 -9.44
N ARG A 30 -38.23 11.21 -9.71
CA ARG A 30 -38.29 9.73 -9.79
C ARG A 30 -37.61 9.20 -11.04
N TRP A 31 -37.66 9.92 -12.14
CA TRP A 31 -37.02 9.52 -13.39
C TRP A 31 -35.49 9.65 -13.31
N LEU A 32 -34.96 10.65 -12.60
CA LEU A 32 -33.55 10.79 -12.28
C LEU A 32 -33.03 9.62 -11.40
N TRP A 33 -33.78 9.19 -10.40
CA TRP A 33 -33.45 8.03 -9.59
C TRP A 33 -33.51 6.71 -10.39
N PHE A 34 -34.47 6.57 -11.34
CA PHE A 34 -34.49 5.45 -12.26
C PHE A 34 -33.31 5.48 -13.26
N ALA A 35 -32.92 6.65 -13.76
CA ALA A 35 -31.76 6.80 -14.64
C ALA A 35 -30.44 6.52 -13.92
N VAL A 36 -30.28 6.96 -12.67
CA VAL A 36 -29.12 6.66 -11.82
C VAL A 36 -29.12 5.17 -11.43
N GLY A 37 -30.26 4.59 -11.11
CA GLY A 37 -30.37 3.15 -10.82
C GLY A 37 -30.06 2.28 -12.04
N MET A 38 -30.59 2.60 -13.22
CA MET A 38 -30.27 1.90 -14.46
C MET A 38 -28.84 2.12 -14.92
N GLY A 39 -28.27 3.32 -14.72
CA GLY A 39 -26.86 3.59 -14.98
C GLY A 39 -25.95 2.77 -14.08
N GLY A 40 -26.27 2.65 -12.77
CA GLY A 40 -25.57 1.80 -11.83
C GLY A 40 -25.64 0.32 -12.20
N ILE A 41 -26.83 -0.19 -12.61
CA ILE A 41 -27.01 -1.57 -13.07
C ILE A 41 -26.24 -1.80 -14.38
N ALA A 42 -26.23 -0.86 -15.31
CA ALA A 42 -25.49 -0.99 -16.58
C ALA A 42 -23.96 -1.02 -16.34
N ILE A 43 -23.43 -0.23 -15.40
CA ILE A 43 -22.02 -0.26 -15.02
C ILE A 43 -21.67 -1.60 -14.34
N VAL A 44 -22.49 -2.05 -13.39
CA VAL A 44 -22.28 -3.35 -12.72
C VAL A 44 -22.43 -4.51 -13.71
N SER A 45 -23.39 -4.46 -14.62
CA SER A 45 -23.59 -5.48 -15.67
C SER A 45 -22.47 -5.45 -16.72
N GLY A 46 -21.95 -4.27 -17.06
CA GLY A 46 -20.79 -4.11 -17.95
C GLY A 46 -19.51 -4.70 -17.34
N ILE A 47 -19.29 -4.49 -16.06
CA ILE A 47 -18.15 -5.07 -15.31
C ILE A 47 -18.33 -6.58 -15.18
N ALA A 48 -19.52 -7.06 -14.81
CA ALA A 48 -19.82 -8.48 -14.73
C ALA A 48 -19.72 -9.15 -16.10
N GLY A 49 -20.19 -8.50 -17.17
CA GLY A 49 -20.05 -8.99 -18.54
C GLY A 49 -18.61 -9.02 -19.04
N ALA A 50 -17.80 -8.02 -18.70
CA ALA A 50 -16.38 -7.99 -19.04
C ALA A 50 -15.59 -9.07 -18.26
N LEU A 51 -15.91 -9.29 -16.99
CA LEU A 51 -15.33 -10.35 -16.17
C LEU A 51 -15.75 -11.75 -16.66
N LEU A 52 -17.01 -11.93 -17.08
CA LEU A 52 -17.48 -13.18 -17.69
C LEU A 52 -16.85 -13.41 -19.07
N ALA A 53 -16.67 -12.38 -19.89
CA ALA A 53 -15.99 -12.50 -21.18
C ALA A 53 -14.50 -12.89 -21.01
N VAL A 54 -13.84 -12.35 -19.97
CA VAL A 54 -12.44 -12.69 -19.64
C VAL A 54 -12.33 -14.10 -19.05
N SER A 55 -13.32 -14.57 -18.28
CA SER A 55 -13.33 -15.93 -17.75
C SER A 55 -13.69 -16.98 -18.82
N TRP A 56 -14.35 -16.59 -19.91
CA TRP A 56 -14.66 -17.48 -21.04
C TRP A 56 -13.51 -17.57 -22.05
N GLU A 57 -12.65 -16.55 -22.16
CA GLU A 57 -11.37 -16.68 -22.85
C GLU A 57 -10.36 -17.30 -21.86
N SER A 58 -10.38 -18.63 -21.79
CA SER A 58 -9.54 -19.45 -20.90
C SER A 58 -8.05 -19.49 -21.30
N THR A 59 -7.44 -18.32 -21.54
CA THR A 59 -5.98 -18.25 -21.55
C THR A 59 -5.50 -18.15 -20.10
N PRO A 60 -4.82 -19.17 -19.56
CA PRO A 60 -4.29 -19.12 -18.22
C PRO A 60 -3.36 -17.93 -18.08
N LEU A 61 -3.26 -17.37 -16.87
CA LEU A 61 -2.23 -16.39 -16.54
C LEU A 61 -0.87 -17.04 -16.74
N GLN A 62 0.16 -16.24 -17.02
CA GLN A 62 1.53 -16.77 -17.07
C GLN A 62 1.88 -17.35 -15.71
N GLN A 63 2.41 -18.58 -15.72
CA GLN A 63 2.87 -19.30 -14.54
C GLN A 63 4.20 -19.96 -14.82
N ALA A 64 5.15 -19.83 -13.88
CA ALA A 64 6.38 -20.60 -13.90
C ALA A 64 6.06 -22.10 -13.94
N GLN A 65 6.85 -22.86 -14.70
CA GLN A 65 6.75 -24.31 -14.67
C GLN A 65 7.38 -24.80 -13.36
N LEU A 66 6.52 -25.15 -12.41
CA LEU A 66 6.91 -25.69 -11.11
C LEU A 66 6.86 -27.22 -11.16
N SER A 67 7.86 -27.85 -10.55
CA SER A 67 7.79 -29.27 -10.26
C SER A 67 6.75 -29.56 -9.16
N PRO A 68 6.25 -30.80 -8.99
CA PRO A 68 5.30 -31.13 -7.92
C PRO A 68 5.80 -30.78 -6.51
N GLN A 69 7.13 -30.86 -6.29
CA GLN A 69 7.72 -30.47 -5.01
C GLN A 69 7.71 -28.95 -4.78
N GLU A 70 7.89 -28.18 -5.85
CA GLU A 70 7.82 -26.71 -5.81
C GLU A 70 6.38 -26.22 -5.68
N GLU A 71 5.42 -26.90 -6.29
CA GLU A 71 3.99 -26.63 -6.10
C GLU A 71 3.55 -26.84 -4.65
N ALA A 72 4.08 -27.88 -3.99
CA ALA A 72 3.79 -28.19 -2.59
C ALA A 72 4.30 -27.12 -1.59
N VAL A 73 5.12 -26.17 -2.01
CA VAL A 73 5.50 -25.01 -1.18
C VAL A 73 4.33 -24.06 -0.96
N PHE A 74 3.38 -24.04 -1.92
CA PHE A 74 2.20 -23.18 -1.88
C PHE A 74 1.00 -23.98 -1.41
N ASP A 75 0.12 -23.32 -0.61
CA ASP A 75 -1.14 -23.95 -0.20
C ASP A 75 -2.04 -24.10 -1.43
N GLY A 76 -2.36 -25.36 -1.79
CA GLY A 76 -3.19 -25.69 -2.94
C GLY A 76 -4.69 -25.42 -2.75
N ASP A 77 -5.14 -25.12 -1.52
CA ASP A 77 -6.55 -24.91 -1.22
C ASP A 77 -7.11 -23.67 -1.92
N ARG A 78 -8.39 -23.76 -2.33
CA ARG A 78 -9.09 -22.64 -2.92
C ARG A 78 -9.20 -21.47 -1.93
N ILE A 79 -8.83 -20.29 -2.38
CA ILE A 79 -8.92 -19.06 -1.58
C ILE A 79 -10.18 -18.23 -1.89
N SER A 80 -10.94 -18.60 -2.94
CA SER A 80 -12.17 -17.95 -3.34
C SER A 80 -13.34 -18.91 -3.46
N GLY A 81 -14.53 -18.46 -3.08
CA GLY A 81 -15.78 -19.21 -3.21
C GLY A 81 -16.67 -18.72 -4.36
N ASN A 82 -17.40 -19.65 -4.99
CA ASN A 82 -18.40 -19.33 -6.01
C ASN A 82 -19.67 -18.81 -5.31
N GLY A 83 -19.84 -17.47 -5.27
CA GLY A 83 -21.09 -16.84 -4.87
C GLY A 83 -21.91 -16.40 -6.09
N LEU A 84 -23.23 -16.24 -5.92
CA LEU A 84 -24.11 -15.63 -6.93
C LEU A 84 -23.78 -14.15 -7.23
N GLN A 85 -22.86 -13.58 -6.46
CA GLN A 85 -22.27 -12.25 -6.61
C GLN A 85 -20.76 -12.42 -6.43
N PHE A 86 -19.97 -11.88 -7.34
CA PHE A 86 -18.49 -11.81 -7.35
C PHE A 86 -17.75 -12.75 -6.39
N SER A 87 -16.76 -13.47 -6.87
CA SER A 87 -15.87 -14.30 -6.06
C SER A 87 -15.40 -13.55 -4.80
N GLN A 88 -15.51 -14.17 -3.64
CA GLN A 88 -15.07 -13.59 -2.35
C GLN A 88 -14.03 -14.49 -1.73
N LEU A 89 -13.13 -13.90 -0.95
CA LEU A 89 -12.20 -14.65 -0.14
C LEU A 89 -12.94 -15.45 0.94
N THR A 90 -12.61 -16.73 1.06
CA THR A 90 -13.27 -17.66 2.00
C THR A 90 -12.51 -17.82 3.30
N ARG A 91 -11.22 -17.46 3.34
CA ARG A 91 -10.33 -17.55 4.48
C ARG A 91 -9.22 -16.51 4.41
N PRO A 92 -8.45 -16.28 5.49
CA PRO A 92 -7.22 -15.51 5.41
C PRO A 92 -6.24 -16.15 4.41
N VAL A 93 -5.58 -15.31 3.59
CA VAL A 93 -4.61 -15.75 2.58
C VAL A 93 -3.36 -14.90 2.61
N ASN A 94 -2.21 -15.55 2.43
CA ASN A 94 -0.89 -14.93 2.36
C ASN A 94 -0.36 -15.02 0.92
N ILE A 95 -0.08 -13.89 0.32
CA ILE A 95 0.43 -13.78 -1.05
C ILE A 95 1.82 -13.19 -1.02
N LEU A 96 2.77 -13.85 -1.66
CA LEU A 96 4.13 -13.33 -1.84
C LEU A 96 4.21 -12.56 -3.16
N LEU A 97 4.38 -11.24 -3.07
CA LEU A 97 4.62 -10.39 -4.23
C LEU A 97 6.12 -10.12 -4.37
N LEU A 98 6.64 -10.40 -5.57
CA LEU A 98 8.04 -10.22 -5.94
C LEU A 98 8.14 -9.22 -7.09
N GLY A 99 8.90 -8.14 -6.89
CA GLY A 99 9.22 -7.17 -7.93
C GLY A 99 10.67 -7.31 -8.37
N MET A 100 10.89 -7.53 -9.67
CA MET A 100 12.21 -7.78 -10.21
C MET A 100 12.69 -6.65 -11.11
N SER A 101 13.99 -6.35 -11.02
CA SER A 101 14.70 -5.49 -11.96
C SER A 101 15.69 -6.38 -12.74
N VAL A 102 15.31 -6.78 -13.95
CA VAL A 102 16.03 -7.76 -14.72
C VAL A 102 16.85 -7.07 -15.80
N LEU A 103 18.16 -7.31 -15.80
CA LEU A 103 19.13 -6.85 -16.81
C LEU A 103 19.65 -8.06 -17.62
N PRO A 104 20.22 -7.85 -18.82
CA PRO A 104 20.75 -8.96 -19.64
C PRO A 104 21.73 -9.89 -18.90
N PRO A 105 22.60 -9.42 -17.98
CA PRO A 105 23.48 -10.30 -17.21
C PRO A 105 22.76 -11.20 -16.22
N ASP A 106 21.53 -10.84 -15.83
CA ASP A 106 20.75 -11.58 -14.83
C ASP A 106 20.04 -12.80 -15.44
N VAL A 107 20.06 -12.95 -16.78
CA VAL A 107 19.39 -14.04 -17.49
C VAL A 107 20.38 -14.85 -18.32
N GLN A 108 20.20 -16.18 -18.30
CA GLN A 108 21.07 -17.11 -19.08
C GLN A 108 20.94 -16.91 -20.58
N ASN A 109 19.73 -16.61 -21.07
CA ASN A 109 19.41 -16.42 -22.48
C ASN A 109 18.93 -14.99 -22.74
N ALA A 110 19.80 -14.00 -22.56
CA ALA A 110 19.48 -12.61 -22.87
C ALA A 110 19.13 -12.45 -24.38
N PRO A 111 18.15 -11.60 -24.73
CA PRO A 111 17.81 -11.36 -26.14
C PRO A 111 19.03 -10.97 -26.96
N PRO A 112 19.20 -11.51 -28.19
CA PRO A 112 20.36 -11.22 -29.01
C PRO A 112 20.58 -9.73 -29.28
N GLU A 113 19.49 -8.97 -29.39
CA GLU A 113 19.51 -7.53 -29.62
C GLU A 113 20.18 -6.77 -28.46
N SER A 114 20.09 -7.27 -27.21
CA SER A 114 20.70 -6.65 -26.04
C SER A 114 22.23 -6.67 -26.06
N LYS A 115 22.85 -7.64 -26.79
CA LYS A 115 24.29 -7.83 -26.86
C LYS A 115 25.04 -6.72 -27.65
N ASN A 116 24.33 -6.03 -28.54
CA ASN A 116 24.90 -5.00 -29.40
C ASN A 116 24.63 -3.57 -28.89
N LEU A 117 23.91 -3.42 -27.76
CA LEU A 117 23.62 -2.12 -27.18
C LEU A 117 24.79 -1.62 -26.33
N ARG A 118 25.01 -0.29 -26.36
CA ARG A 118 26.03 0.38 -25.52
C ARG A 118 25.62 0.49 -24.04
N TYR A 119 24.47 -0.01 -23.68
CA TYR A 119 23.92 -0.01 -22.33
C TYR A 119 23.23 -1.33 -22.05
N GLN A 120 22.93 -1.59 -20.79
CA GLN A 120 22.21 -2.78 -20.34
C GLN A 120 20.70 -2.44 -20.23
N PRO A 121 19.88 -2.78 -21.25
CA PRO A 121 18.43 -2.52 -21.19
C PRO A 121 17.77 -3.44 -20.16
N GLN A 122 16.67 -2.99 -19.62
CA GLN A 122 15.79 -3.89 -18.87
C GLN A 122 15.03 -4.79 -19.84
N ILE A 123 14.97 -6.06 -19.51
CA ILE A 123 14.28 -7.06 -20.32
C ILE A 123 13.04 -7.58 -19.61
N ASN A 124 12.06 -8.02 -20.39
CA ASN A 124 10.83 -8.61 -19.87
C ASN A 124 11.06 -10.06 -19.45
N SER A 125 11.65 -10.26 -18.28
CA SER A 125 11.95 -11.56 -17.69
C SER A 125 11.62 -11.57 -16.21
N PHE A 126 11.49 -12.75 -15.62
CA PHE A 126 11.25 -12.99 -14.20
C PHE A 126 12.44 -13.67 -13.50
N GLU A 127 13.57 -13.83 -14.18
CA GLU A 127 14.73 -14.59 -13.71
C GLU A 127 15.74 -13.78 -12.89
N GLY A 128 15.51 -12.49 -12.69
CA GLY A 128 16.44 -11.61 -11.98
C GLY A 128 16.31 -11.64 -10.46
N LEU A 129 17.13 -10.81 -9.81
CA LEU A 129 17.06 -10.58 -8.36
C LEU A 129 15.73 -9.94 -7.97
N SER A 130 15.17 -10.35 -6.82
CA SER A 130 13.96 -9.76 -6.27
C SER A 130 14.28 -8.47 -5.53
N ASP A 131 14.11 -7.32 -6.18
CA ASP A 131 14.36 -6.00 -5.56
C ASP A 131 13.24 -5.54 -4.62
N VAL A 132 12.04 -6.10 -4.79
CA VAL A 132 10.87 -5.89 -3.91
C VAL A 132 10.36 -7.24 -3.47
N MET A 133 10.16 -7.42 -2.18
CA MET A 133 9.51 -8.60 -1.61
C MET A 133 8.50 -8.14 -0.58
N LEU A 134 7.22 -8.50 -0.81
CA LEU A 134 6.11 -8.18 0.08
C LEU A 134 5.33 -9.45 0.39
N LEU A 135 5.20 -9.78 1.66
CA LEU A 135 4.20 -10.76 2.10
C LEU A 135 2.92 -10.00 2.42
N ILE A 136 1.84 -10.31 1.72
CA ILE A 136 0.55 -9.62 1.85
C ILE A 136 -0.46 -10.61 2.43
N LYS A 137 -0.96 -10.33 3.63
CA LYS A 137 -2.08 -11.07 4.21
C LYS A 137 -3.38 -10.32 3.93
N PHE A 138 -4.34 -11.01 3.33
CA PHE A 138 -5.73 -10.59 3.20
C PHE A 138 -6.55 -11.38 4.22
N ASP A 139 -7.20 -10.68 5.13
CA ASP A 139 -7.96 -11.31 6.21
C ASP A 139 -9.43 -10.88 6.13
N PRO A 140 -10.31 -11.71 5.55
CA PRO A 140 -11.72 -11.39 5.39
C PRO A 140 -12.50 -11.38 6.72
N GLU A 141 -12.03 -12.06 7.75
CA GLU A 141 -12.67 -12.13 9.06
C GLU A 141 -12.52 -10.79 9.80
N THR A 142 -11.30 -10.25 9.82
CA THR A 142 -10.99 -8.98 10.48
C THR A 142 -11.11 -7.77 9.54
N LYS A 143 -11.34 -8.01 8.23
CA LYS A 143 -11.37 -7.00 7.17
C LYS A 143 -10.07 -6.19 7.08
N LYS A 144 -8.93 -6.81 7.37
CA LYS A 144 -7.61 -6.18 7.38
C LYS A 144 -6.76 -6.66 6.23
N ILE A 145 -5.87 -5.78 5.78
CA ILE A 145 -4.77 -6.09 4.86
C ILE A 145 -3.47 -5.76 5.58
N VAL A 146 -2.58 -6.73 5.69
CA VAL A 146 -1.24 -6.53 6.26
C VAL A 146 -0.21 -6.73 5.17
N LEU A 147 0.63 -5.72 4.93
CA LEU A 147 1.74 -5.76 4.00
C LEU A 147 3.04 -5.78 4.81
N LEU A 148 3.82 -6.83 4.65
CA LEU A 148 5.13 -6.97 5.31
C LEU A 148 6.23 -6.92 4.25
N SER A 149 6.97 -5.81 4.22
CA SER A 149 8.13 -5.65 3.34
C SER A 149 9.32 -6.43 3.90
N VAL A 150 9.93 -7.26 3.06
CA VAL A 150 11.19 -7.95 3.36
C VAL A 150 12.32 -7.20 2.64
N PRO A 151 13.26 -6.56 3.36
CA PRO A 151 14.40 -5.89 2.72
C PRO A 151 15.19 -6.88 1.86
N ARG A 152 15.50 -6.51 0.62
CA ARG A 152 16.18 -7.39 -0.35
C ARG A 152 17.54 -7.88 0.12
N ASP A 153 18.22 -7.07 0.93
CA ASP A 153 19.55 -7.37 1.48
C ASP A 153 19.49 -8.12 2.81
N THR A 154 18.32 -8.66 3.19
CA THR A 154 18.15 -9.47 4.40
C THR A 154 19.05 -10.70 4.34
N ARG A 155 19.92 -10.84 5.35
CA ARG A 155 20.81 -11.99 5.50
C ARG A 155 20.06 -13.20 6.02
N THR A 156 19.93 -14.22 5.21
CA THR A 156 19.20 -15.44 5.57
C THR A 156 19.79 -16.67 4.90
N GLU A 157 19.46 -17.84 5.42
CA GLU A 157 19.77 -19.12 4.81
C GLU A 157 18.87 -19.34 3.60
N ILE A 158 19.46 -19.60 2.43
CA ILE A 158 18.76 -20.07 1.24
C ILE A 158 19.09 -21.55 1.10
N GLU A 159 18.08 -22.41 1.13
CA GLU A 159 18.26 -23.86 1.07
C GLU A 159 19.08 -24.31 -0.14
N GLY A 160 20.12 -25.10 0.11
CA GLY A 160 21.08 -25.53 -0.93
C GLY A 160 22.12 -24.49 -1.33
N HIS A 161 22.00 -23.22 -0.89
CA HIS A 161 22.87 -22.13 -1.32
C HIS A 161 23.55 -21.36 -0.18
N GLY A 162 23.25 -21.71 1.08
CA GLY A 162 23.85 -21.15 2.28
C GLY A 162 23.38 -19.73 2.61
N LEU A 163 24.13 -19.04 3.47
CA LEU A 163 23.81 -17.68 3.93
C LEU A 163 24.11 -16.65 2.84
N LYS A 164 23.04 -16.03 2.33
CA LYS A 164 23.08 -15.00 1.27
C LYS A 164 22.10 -13.87 1.55
N LYS A 165 22.07 -12.86 0.68
CA LYS A 165 20.97 -11.90 0.59
C LYS A 165 19.73 -12.60 0.06
N ILE A 166 18.59 -12.38 0.70
CA ILE A 166 17.34 -13.07 0.36
C ILE A 166 16.89 -12.89 -1.08
N ASN A 167 17.26 -11.75 -1.71
CA ASN A 167 16.90 -11.45 -3.08
C ASN A 167 17.51 -12.43 -4.12
N ALA A 168 18.57 -13.15 -3.75
CA ALA A 168 19.17 -14.17 -4.61
C ALA A 168 18.29 -15.42 -4.77
N ALA A 169 17.36 -15.68 -3.85
CA ALA A 169 16.53 -16.88 -3.87
C ALA A 169 15.75 -17.06 -5.18
N ASN A 170 15.29 -15.94 -5.81
CA ASN A 170 14.57 -16.03 -7.08
C ASN A 170 15.47 -16.45 -8.25
N VAL A 171 16.73 -16.05 -8.25
CA VAL A 171 17.71 -16.46 -9.28
C VAL A 171 18.09 -17.92 -9.09
N GLU A 172 18.24 -18.37 -7.85
CA GLU A 172 18.72 -19.72 -7.50
C GLU A 172 17.66 -20.81 -7.71
N GLY A 173 16.36 -20.49 -7.46
CA GLY A 173 15.30 -21.51 -7.57
C GLY A 173 13.88 -20.91 -7.70
N GLY A 174 13.76 -19.75 -8.33
CA GLY A 174 12.49 -19.15 -8.72
C GLY A 174 11.55 -18.80 -7.56
N PRO A 175 10.24 -18.75 -7.82
CA PRO A 175 9.25 -18.33 -6.83
C PRO A 175 9.12 -19.32 -5.67
N ALA A 176 9.29 -20.62 -5.90
CA ALA A 176 9.14 -21.64 -4.87
C ALA A 176 10.26 -21.54 -3.82
N LEU A 177 11.53 -21.47 -4.26
CA LEU A 177 12.65 -21.29 -3.33
C LEU A 177 12.56 -19.95 -2.58
N THR A 178 12.11 -18.90 -3.27
CA THR A 178 11.89 -17.58 -2.63
C THR A 178 10.80 -17.67 -1.56
N ALA A 179 9.66 -18.31 -1.86
CA ALA A 179 8.57 -18.50 -0.91
C ALA A 179 9.03 -19.32 0.31
N LYS A 180 9.74 -20.43 0.09
CA LYS A 180 10.31 -21.26 1.16
C LYS A 180 11.29 -20.46 2.03
N THR A 181 12.16 -19.65 1.41
CA THR A 181 13.14 -18.82 2.13
C THR A 181 12.45 -17.74 2.97
N VAL A 182 11.44 -17.06 2.41
CA VAL A 182 10.62 -16.06 3.15
C VAL A 182 9.86 -16.72 4.29
N SER A 183 9.22 -17.88 4.05
CA SER A 183 8.51 -18.65 5.08
C SER A 183 9.44 -19.00 6.25
N ASN A 184 10.62 -19.54 5.97
CA ASN A 184 11.61 -19.90 6.99
C ASN A 184 12.10 -18.69 7.79
N LEU A 185 12.39 -17.57 7.12
CA LEU A 185 12.79 -16.32 7.77
C LEU A 185 11.72 -15.83 8.75
N LEU A 186 10.45 -15.99 8.40
CA LEU A 186 9.28 -15.50 9.13
C LEU A 186 8.68 -16.55 10.08
N GLY A 187 9.40 -17.61 10.40
CA GLY A 187 8.99 -18.59 11.42
C GLY A 187 8.03 -19.67 10.93
N GLY A 188 8.00 -19.94 9.63
CA GLY A 188 7.20 -21.00 9.02
C GLY A 188 5.80 -20.54 8.59
N VAL A 189 5.63 -19.25 8.27
CA VAL A 189 4.34 -18.75 7.75
C VAL A 189 3.99 -19.43 6.44
N GLY A 190 2.75 -19.94 6.31
CA GLY A 190 2.25 -20.48 5.04
C GLY A 190 2.12 -19.38 3.98
N ILE A 191 2.49 -19.70 2.75
CA ILE A 191 2.33 -18.81 1.59
C ILE A 191 1.40 -19.51 0.60
N ASP A 192 0.22 -18.93 0.36
CA ASP A 192 -0.81 -19.56 -0.48
C ASP A 192 -0.51 -19.39 -1.97
N ARG A 193 -0.13 -18.18 -2.36
CA ARG A 193 0.09 -17.83 -3.78
C ARG A 193 1.28 -16.89 -3.92
N TYR A 194 1.80 -16.78 -5.15
CA TYR A 194 2.80 -15.80 -5.48
C TYR A 194 2.39 -14.91 -6.66
N ILE A 195 2.98 -13.74 -6.73
CA ILE A 195 2.91 -12.81 -7.86
C ILE A 195 4.33 -12.33 -8.15
N ARG A 196 4.84 -12.55 -9.36
CA ARG A 196 6.08 -11.93 -9.84
C ARG A 196 5.74 -10.86 -10.87
N ILE A 197 6.30 -9.66 -10.70
CA ILE A 197 6.15 -8.55 -11.63
C ILE A 197 7.51 -7.93 -11.89
N ASN A 198 7.83 -7.68 -13.14
CA ASN A 198 9.05 -6.95 -13.48
C ASN A 198 8.79 -5.43 -13.58
N VAL A 199 9.87 -4.66 -13.66
CA VAL A 199 9.83 -3.19 -13.70
C VAL A 199 8.96 -2.68 -14.85
N LEU A 200 8.99 -3.30 -16.02
CA LEU A 200 8.17 -2.92 -17.17
C LEU A 200 6.69 -3.17 -16.89
N GLY A 201 6.37 -4.28 -16.25
CA GLY A 201 5.01 -4.60 -15.81
C GLY A 201 4.47 -3.59 -14.80
N VAL A 202 5.30 -3.16 -13.85
CA VAL A 202 4.92 -2.11 -12.88
C VAL A 202 4.56 -0.81 -13.60
N SER A 203 5.39 -0.36 -14.56
CA SER A 203 5.10 0.83 -15.34
C SER A 203 3.78 0.73 -16.10
N LYS A 204 3.59 -0.38 -16.83
CA LYS A 204 2.37 -0.63 -17.60
C LYS A 204 1.12 -0.72 -16.72
N LEU A 205 1.24 -1.31 -15.53
CA LEU A 205 0.15 -1.41 -14.57
C LEU A 205 -0.26 -0.02 -14.07
N ILE A 206 0.71 0.80 -13.67
CA ILE A 206 0.46 2.18 -13.23
C ILE A 206 -0.17 3.00 -14.37
N GLU A 207 0.31 2.84 -15.60
CA GLU A 207 -0.26 3.52 -16.77
C GLU A 207 -1.70 3.05 -17.06
N ALA A 208 -1.98 1.75 -16.89
CA ALA A 208 -3.33 1.20 -17.05
C ALA A 208 -4.30 1.72 -15.98
N LEU A 209 -3.80 2.04 -14.79
CA LEU A 209 -4.54 2.69 -13.69
C LEU A 209 -4.71 4.20 -13.90
N GLY A 210 -4.15 4.78 -14.96
CA GLY A 210 -4.21 6.20 -15.26
C GLY A 210 -3.17 7.04 -14.53
N GLY A 211 -2.03 6.46 -14.14
CA GLY A 211 -0.98 7.12 -13.36
C GLY A 211 -1.18 6.97 -11.85
N VAL A 212 -0.39 7.67 -11.04
CA VAL A 212 -0.48 7.65 -9.58
C VAL A 212 -0.25 9.03 -8.98
N ASN A 213 -1.11 9.43 -8.03
CA ASN A 213 -0.95 10.67 -7.27
C ASN A 213 -0.09 10.42 -6.04
N VAL A 214 1.10 11.02 -5.99
CA VAL A 214 2.06 10.79 -4.92
C VAL A 214 2.83 12.06 -4.58
N TYR A 215 3.23 12.18 -3.32
CA TYR A 215 4.09 13.28 -2.88
C TYR A 215 5.56 12.90 -3.06
N VAL A 216 6.28 13.65 -3.91
CA VAL A 216 7.73 13.49 -4.11
C VAL A 216 8.45 14.29 -3.02
N PRO A 217 9.23 13.65 -2.11
CA PRO A 217 9.71 14.32 -0.90
C PRO A 217 10.80 15.37 -1.14
N LYS A 218 11.51 15.28 -2.26
CA LYS A 218 12.56 16.23 -2.66
C LYS A 218 12.76 16.20 -4.18
N ASP A 219 13.45 17.21 -4.72
CA ASP A 219 13.92 17.17 -6.11
C ASP A 219 14.86 15.95 -6.30
N MET A 220 14.55 15.12 -7.29
CA MET A 220 15.34 13.93 -7.63
C MET A 220 15.87 14.08 -9.04
N LYS A 221 17.20 14.22 -9.13
CA LYS A 221 17.94 14.22 -10.40
C LYS A 221 19.02 13.17 -10.35
N TYR A 222 19.04 12.29 -11.33
CA TYR A 222 20.04 11.26 -11.46
C TYR A 222 20.15 10.81 -12.92
N ARG A 223 21.34 10.48 -13.35
CA ARG A 223 21.60 9.98 -14.70
C ARG A 223 22.51 8.77 -14.62
N ASP A 224 22.09 7.70 -15.24
CA ASP A 224 22.86 6.48 -15.42
C ASP A 224 22.74 6.05 -16.90
N ASP A 225 23.77 6.34 -17.66
CA ASP A 225 23.81 6.02 -19.09
C ASP A 225 23.96 4.50 -19.32
N SER A 226 24.49 3.77 -18.34
CA SER A 226 24.66 2.31 -18.43
C SER A 226 23.34 1.55 -18.42
N GLN A 227 22.29 2.12 -17.79
CA GLN A 227 20.95 1.56 -17.72
C GLN A 227 19.89 2.42 -18.42
N HIS A 228 20.29 3.48 -19.13
CA HIS A 228 19.36 4.50 -19.67
C HIS A 228 18.36 4.99 -18.60
N LEU A 229 18.84 5.15 -17.39
CA LEU A 229 18.01 5.62 -16.27
C LEU A 229 18.20 7.13 -16.08
N TYR A 230 17.21 7.88 -16.50
CA TYR A 230 17.19 9.34 -16.37
C TYR A 230 16.07 9.73 -15.43
N ILE A 231 16.42 10.19 -14.23
CA ILE A 231 15.48 10.61 -13.19
C ILE A 231 15.46 12.14 -13.15
N ASN A 232 14.27 12.71 -13.27
CA ASN A 232 14.05 14.14 -13.15
C ASN A 232 12.65 14.40 -12.59
N LEU A 233 12.52 14.27 -11.26
CA LEU A 233 11.28 14.52 -10.54
C LEU A 233 11.44 15.74 -9.65
N LYS A 234 10.43 16.59 -9.61
CA LYS A 234 10.35 17.75 -8.73
C LYS A 234 9.76 17.35 -7.38
N ALA A 235 10.09 18.07 -6.33
CA ALA A 235 9.45 17.92 -5.02
C ALA A 235 7.97 18.36 -5.09
N GLY A 236 7.14 17.80 -4.22
CA GLY A 236 5.74 18.16 -4.05
C GLY A 236 4.74 17.11 -4.54
N GLN A 237 3.46 17.45 -4.43
CA GLN A 237 2.37 16.58 -4.88
C GLN A 237 2.36 16.54 -6.41
N GLN A 238 2.43 15.34 -6.97
CA GLN A 238 2.47 15.13 -8.41
C GLN A 238 1.58 13.95 -8.83
N HIS A 239 1.07 14.04 -10.04
CA HIS A 239 0.49 12.91 -10.76
C HIS A 239 1.57 12.32 -11.67
N LEU A 240 2.03 11.13 -11.36
CA LEU A 240 3.11 10.47 -12.07
C LEU A 240 2.56 9.44 -13.06
N SER A 241 3.08 9.45 -14.30
CA SER A 241 2.90 8.37 -15.26
C SER A 241 3.59 7.09 -14.78
N GLY A 242 3.37 5.97 -15.46
CA GLY A 242 4.06 4.72 -15.15
C GLY A 242 5.58 4.85 -15.19
N GLU A 243 6.14 5.55 -16.17
CA GLU A 243 7.57 5.81 -16.30
C GLU A 243 8.09 6.70 -15.16
N GLN A 244 7.40 7.80 -14.85
CA GLN A 244 7.79 8.70 -13.76
C GLN A 244 7.71 8.01 -12.38
N ALA A 245 6.72 7.15 -12.17
CA ALA A 245 6.64 6.34 -10.96
C ALA A 245 7.82 5.37 -10.84
N LEU A 246 8.29 4.79 -11.95
CA LEU A 246 9.53 4.00 -11.94
C LEU A 246 10.76 4.84 -11.59
N GLN A 247 10.86 6.07 -12.05
CA GLN A 247 11.96 6.97 -11.64
C GLN A 247 11.96 7.14 -10.11
N LEU A 248 10.80 7.37 -9.50
CA LEU A 248 10.66 7.49 -8.05
C LEU A 248 11.07 6.19 -7.32
N LEU A 249 10.63 5.04 -7.81
CA LEU A 249 10.92 3.72 -7.23
C LEU A 249 12.39 3.30 -7.38
N ARG A 250 13.05 3.72 -8.45
CA ARG A 250 14.44 3.36 -8.77
C ARG A 250 15.48 4.34 -8.21
N TYR A 251 15.07 5.52 -7.74
CA TYR A 251 16.00 6.49 -7.17
C TYR A 251 16.69 5.92 -5.92
N ARG A 252 18.04 5.99 -5.86
CA ARG A 252 18.86 5.41 -4.78
C ARG A 252 19.80 6.42 -4.11
N HIS A 253 19.83 7.66 -4.61
CA HIS A 253 20.72 8.71 -4.09
C HIS A 253 20.05 9.52 -2.97
N ASP A 254 19.71 8.84 -1.87
CA ASP A 254 19.29 9.47 -0.64
C ASP A 254 20.11 8.96 0.55
N GLU A 255 20.08 9.71 1.65
CA GLU A 255 20.84 9.41 2.86
C GLU A 255 20.36 8.13 3.58
N LEU A 256 19.17 7.65 3.26
CA LEU A 256 18.58 6.45 3.87
C LEU A 256 18.85 5.19 3.03
N GLY A 257 19.48 5.31 1.87
CA GLY A 257 19.82 4.18 1.00
C GLY A 257 18.63 3.27 0.68
N ASP A 258 18.75 1.98 0.97
CA ASP A 258 17.69 0.98 0.69
C ASP A 258 16.42 1.18 1.52
N ILE A 259 16.51 1.71 2.72
CA ILE A 259 15.32 2.02 3.53
C ILE A 259 14.51 3.14 2.90
N GLY A 260 15.15 4.21 2.43
CA GLY A 260 14.46 5.26 1.67
C GLY A 260 13.76 4.71 0.44
N ARG A 261 14.35 3.70 -0.22
CA ARG A 261 13.69 3.00 -1.33
C ARG A 261 12.45 2.23 -0.87
N ILE A 262 12.52 1.46 0.22
CA ILE A 262 11.37 0.74 0.78
C ILE A 262 10.25 1.71 1.16
N GLN A 263 10.58 2.83 1.79
CA GLN A 263 9.60 3.87 2.14
C GLN A 263 8.91 4.45 0.89
N ARG A 264 9.66 4.71 -0.20
CA ARG A 264 9.08 5.16 -1.47
C ARG A 264 8.20 4.08 -2.13
N GLN A 265 8.61 2.82 -2.06
CA GLN A 265 7.80 1.69 -2.53
C GLN A 265 6.48 1.62 -1.77
N GLN A 266 6.51 1.71 -0.44
CA GLN A 266 5.30 1.75 0.40
C GLN A 266 4.43 2.97 0.09
N MET A 267 5.03 4.14 -0.13
CA MET A 267 4.32 5.36 -0.52
C MET A 267 3.58 5.20 -1.84
N VAL A 268 4.25 4.72 -2.89
CA VAL A 268 3.64 4.49 -4.21
C VAL A 268 2.56 3.40 -4.11
N LEU A 269 2.84 2.31 -3.41
CA LEU A 269 1.87 1.22 -3.22
C LEU A 269 0.61 1.71 -2.50
N ARG A 270 0.77 2.52 -1.45
CA ARG A 270 -0.36 3.16 -0.75
C ARG A 270 -1.16 4.04 -1.70
N ALA A 271 -0.50 4.91 -2.44
CA ALA A 271 -1.16 5.80 -3.40
C ALA A 271 -1.92 5.02 -4.47
N LEU A 272 -1.36 3.91 -4.97
CA LEU A 272 -2.04 3.01 -5.92
C LEU A 272 -3.28 2.37 -5.31
N ILE A 273 -3.19 1.87 -4.08
CA ILE A 273 -4.33 1.28 -3.39
C ILE A 273 -5.42 2.33 -3.17
N GLU A 274 -5.08 3.52 -2.68
CA GLU A 274 -6.04 4.62 -2.47
C GLU A 274 -6.72 5.03 -3.79
N GLN A 275 -6.01 4.98 -4.90
CA GLN A 275 -6.57 5.28 -6.22
C GLN A 275 -7.44 4.16 -6.77
N THR A 276 -7.10 2.89 -6.54
CA THR A 276 -7.90 1.73 -6.99
C THR A 276 -9.25 1.63 -6.28
N LEU A 277 -9.40 2.24 -5.11
CA LEU A 277 -10.69 2.35 -4.40
C LEU A 277 -11.69 3.30 -5.09
N ASN A 278 -11.30 3.99 -6.16
CA ASN A 278 -12.18 4.86 -6.91
C ASN A 278 -13.06 4.04 -7.88
N PRO A 279 -14.39 4.24 -7.90
CA PRO A 279 -15.30 3.54 -8.82
C PRO A 279 -14.93 3.66 -10.31
N THR A 280 -14.24 4.74 -10.70
CA THR A 280 -13.78 4.93 -12.09
C THR A 280 -12.70 3.92 -12.49
N THR A 281 -11.93 3.40 -11.54
CA THR A 281 -10.90 2.37 -11.79
C THR A 281 -11.53 1.03 -12.17
N LEU A 282 -12.72 0.73 -11.67
CA LEU A 282 -13.44 -0.49 -12.03
C LEU A 282 -13.74 -0.56 -13.54
N ALA A 283 -13.95 0.58 -14.20
CA ALA A 283 -14.12 0.62 -15.66
C ALA A 283 -12.85 0.26 -16.44
N GLN A 284 -11.67 0.28 -15.79
CA GLN A 284 -10.37 -0.02 -16.40
C GLN A 284 -9.94 -1.49 -16.18
N VAL A 285 -10.73 -2.29 -15.47
CA VAL A 285 -10.43 -3.71 -15.18
C VAL A 285 -10.02 -4.52 -16.42
N PRO A 286 -10.69 -4.43 -17.58
CA PRO A 286 -10.25 -5.18 -18.77
C PRO A 286 -8.84 -4.80 -19.24
N LYS A 287 -8.49 -3.50 -19.20
CA LYS A 287 -7.15 -3.02 -19.56
C LYS A 287 -6.10 -3.51 -18.56
N ILE A 288 -6.42 -3.47 -17.27
CA ILE A 288 -5.57 -3.98 -16.20
C ILE A 288 -5.32 -5.47 -16.37
N LEU A 289 -6.35 -6.27 -16.65
CA LEU A 289 -6.22 -7.71 -16.85
C LEU A 289 -5.34 -8.06 -18.05
N ASN A 290 -5.40 -7.30 -19.14
CA ASN A 290 -4.47 -7.50 -20.26
C ASN A 290 -3.02 -7.25 -19.86
N VAL A 291 -2.75 -6.19 -19.11
CA VAL A 291 -1.40 -5.92 -18.59
C VAL A 291 -0.94 -7.03 -17.65
N VAL A 292 -1.83 -7.54 -16.79
CA VAL A 292 -1.56 -8.66 -15.87
C VAL A 292 -1.17 -9.91 -16.67
N LYS A 293 -1.95 -10.29 -17.67
CA LYS A 293 -1.67 -11.47 -18.51
C LYS A 293 -0.31 -11.43 -19.19
N GLU A 294 0.15 -10.25 -19.61
CA GLU A 294 1.40 -10.09 -20.36
C GLU A 294 2.65 -9.89 -19.49
N ASN A 295 2.47 -9.38 -18.27
CA ASN A 295 3.60 -8.85 -17.49
C ASN A 295 3.67 -9.36 -16.05
N ILE A 296 2.81 -10.31 -15.67
CA ILE A 296 2.78 -10.94 -14.35
C ILE A 296 2.87 -12.46 -14.50
N ASP A 297 3.72 -13.06 -13.67
CA ASP A 297 3.81 -14.49 -13.49
C ASP A 297 3.25 -14.85 -12.11
N THR A 298 2.28 -15.76 -12.06
CA THR A 298 1.54 -16.08 -10.83
C THR A 298 0.85 -17.44 -10.91
N ASN A 299 0.67 -18.08 -9.75
CA ASN A 299 -0.18 -19.26 -9.59
C ASN A 299 -1.62 -18.91 -9.14
N LEU A 300 -2.01 -17.62 -9.17
CA LEU A 300 -3.39 -17.21 -8.96
C LEU A 300 -4.27 -17.55 -10.17
N SER A 301 -5.50 -17.97 -9.91
CA SER A 301 -6.53 -17.99 -10.93
C SER A 301 -7.12 -16.58 -11.16
N VAL A 302 -7.81 -16.40 -12.28
CA VAL A 302 -8.51 -15.13 -12.57
C VAL A 302 -9.60 -14.85 -11.53
N GLU A 303 -10.32 -15.88 -11.07
CA GLU A 303 -11.35 -15.78 -10.04
C GLU A 303 -10.74 -15.33 -8.69
N GLU A 304 -9.60 -15.89 -8.32
CA GLU A 304 -8.87 -15.50 -7.11
C GLU A 304 -8.39 -14.07 -7.19
N LEU A 305 -7.86 -13.65 -8.35
CA LEU A 305 -7.44 -12.26 -8.56
C LEU A 305 -8.62 -11.28 -8.41
N VAL A 306 -9.77 -11.62 -8.97
CA VAL A 306 -11.02 -10.82 -8.83
C VAL A 306 -11.45 -10.76 -7.36
N ALA A 307 -11.38 -11.87 -6.62
CA ALA A 307 -11.71 -11.91 -5.20
C ALA A 307 -10.80 -10.99 -4.37
N LEU A 308 -9.49 -11.01 -4.66
CA LEU A 308 -8.49 -10.15 -4.00
C LEU A 308 -8.74 -8.66 -4.29
N VAL A 309 -8.97 -8.30 -5.56
CA VAL A 309 -9.30 -6.92 -5.96
C VAL A 309 -10.60 -6.46 -5.31
N GLY A 310 -11.63 -7.32 -5.34
CA GLY A 310 -12.93 -7.06 -4.71
C GLY A 310 -12.82 -6.89 -3.19
N PHE A 311 -11.96 -7.63 -2.51
CA PHE A 311 -11.68 -7.47 -1.09
C PHE A 311 -10.93 -6.15 -0.83
N GLY A 312 -9.86 -5.88 -1.57
CA GLY A 312 -9.09 -4.66 -1.46
C GLY A 312 -9.95 -3.41 -1.62
N SER A 313 -10.84 -3.39 -2.63
CA SER A 313 -11.73 -2.24 -2.91
C SER A 313 -12.75 -1.92 -1.79
N ARG A 314 -13.00 -2.86 -0.88
CA ARG A 314 -13.92 -2.69 0.26
C ARG A 314 -13.17 -2.41 1.58
N THR A 315 -11.86 -2.51 1.57
CA THR A 315 -11.04 -2.32 2.77
C THR A 315 -10.75 -0.84 2.99
N ASN A 316 -11.07 -0.33 4.17
CA ASN A 316 -10.77 1.05 4.54
C ASN A 316 -9.27 1.22 4.84
N ARG A 317 -8.76 2.44 4.66
CA ARG A 317 -7.36 2.79 4.93
C ARG A 317 -6.91 2.44 6.36
N SER A 318 -7.76 2.66 7.36
CA SER A 318 -7.47 2.32 8.77
C SER A 318 -7.24 0.82 9.00
N ASN A 319 -7.73 -0.02 8.08
CA ASN A 319 -7.59 -1.48 8.15
C ASN A 319 -6.38 -2.00 7.36
N MET A 320 -5.53 -1.09 6.87
CA MET A 320 -4.30 -1.43 6.15
C MET A 320 -3.08 -1.15 7.02
N GLN A 321 -2.20 -2.15 7.12
CA GLN A 321 -0.97 -2.07 7.89
C GLN A 321 0.21 -2.32 6.96
N MET A 322 1.24 -1.47 7.05
CA MET A 322 2.39 -1.51 6.14
C MET A 322 3.69 -1.59 6.94
N LEU A 323 4.09 -2.80 7.23
CA LEU A 323 5.22 -3.13 8.09
C LEU A 323 6.47 -3.52 7.28
N MET A 324 7.60 -3.53 7.95
CA MET A 324 8.87 -4.04 7.43
C MET A 324 9.41 -5.09 8.41
N VAL A 325 10.08 -6.10 7.89
CA VAL A 325 10.76 -7.11 8.71
C VAL A 325 11.74 -6.42 9.65
N PRO A 326 11.57 -6.57 10.99
CA PRO A 326 12.44 -5.95 11.97
C PRO A 326 13.88 -6.41 11.85
N GLY A 327 14.81 -5.47 12.01
CA GLY A 327 16.23 -5.74 11.91
C GLY A 327 17.07 -4.46 12.00
N ARG A 328 18.33 -4.58 11.67
CA ARG A 328 19.28 -3.46 11.59
C ARG A 328 20.21 -3.59 10.39
N PHE A 329 20.84 -2.52 10.01
CA PHE A 329 21.98 -2.63 9.09
C PHE A 329 23.15 -3.34 9.77
N SER A 330 23.89 -4.11 8.97
CA SER A 330 25.20 -4.61 9.43
C SER A 330 26.15 -3.45 9.71
N GLU A 331 27.01 -3.62 10.69
CA GLU A 331 28.09 -2.67 10.96
C GLU A 331 29.18 -2.77 9.89
N THR A 332 29.98 -1.73 9.78
CA THR A 332 31.15 -1.73 8.90
C THR A 332 32.11 -2.87 9.33
N HIS A 333 32.45 -3.75 8.41
CA HIS A 333 33.31 -4.92 8.64
C HIS A 333 32.68 -6.09 9.43
N GLU A 334 31.38 -6.05 9.75
CA GLU A 334 30.67 -7.20 10.36
C GLU A 334 30.59 -8.40 9.40
N PHE A 335 30.45 -8.12 8.11
CA PHE A 335 30.36 -9.12 7.03
C PHE A 335 31.16 -8.65 5.80
N ASP A 336 31.26 -9.53 4.81
CA ASP A 336 31.87 -9.28 3.50
C ASP A 336 31.09 -8.26 2.63
N ALA A 337 29.81 -8.06 2.94
CA ALA A 337 28.94 -7.11 2.26
C ALA A 337 27.98 -6.45 3.27
N SER A 338 27.32 -5.38 2.83
CA SER A 338 26.27 -4.76 3.65
C SER A 338 24.99 -5.62 3.61
N TYR A 339 24.45 -5.90 4.78
CA TYR A 339 23.23 -6.70 4.98
C TYR A 339 22.21 -5.99 5.85
N TRP A 340 20.95 -6.39 5.71
CA TRP A 340 19.92 -6.22 6.71
C TRP A 340 19.93 -7.45 7.62
N VAL A 341 20.30 -7.27 8.89
CA VAL A 341 20.40 -8.34 9.88
C VAL A 341 19.06 -8.45 10.60
N PRO A 342 18.27 -9.53 10.37
CA PRO A 342 16.93 -9.65 10.91
C PRO A 342 16.95 -9.91 12.42
N GLU A 343 16.00 -9.32 13.16
CA GLU A 343 15.83 -9.50 14.59
C GLU A 343 14.76 -10.54 14.89
N LYS A 344 15.16 -11.78 15.16
CA LYS A 344 14.27 -12.94 15.31
C LYS A 344 13.15 -12.74 16.35
N ARG A 345 13.45 -12.12 17.50
CA ARG A 345 12.44 -11.90 18.56
C ARG A 345 11.35 -10.93 18.09
N ALA A 346 11.73 -9.83 17.49
CA ALA A 346 10.79 -8.84 16.95
C ALA A 346 9.99 -9.42 15.78
N ILE A 347 10.61 -10.24 14.91
CA ILE A 347 9.90 -10.97 13.84
C ILE A 347 8.84 -11.91 14.46
N ASN A 348 9.20 -12.72 15.44
CA ASN A 348 8.25 -13.65 16.08
C ASN A 348 7.05 -12.90 16.69
N LYS A 349 7.30 -11.77 17.39
CA LYS A 349 6.23 -10.90 17.92
C LYS A 349 5.31 -10.40 16.82
N LEU A 350 5.89 -9.86 15.74
CA LEU A 350 5.15 -9.34 14.59
C LEU A 350 4.32 -10.45 13.91
N MET A 351 4.93 -11.62 13.68
CA MET A 351 4.25 -12.74 13.02
C MET A 351 3.10 -13.30 13.87
N SER A 352 3.27 -13.38 15.19
CA SER A 352 2.19 -13.75 16.09
C SER A 352 1.03 -12.75 16.06
N GLN A 353 1.34 -11.45 16.10
CA GLN A 353 0.34 -10.38 16.16
C GLN A 353 -0.46 -10.24 14.86
N TYR A 354 0.20 -10.36 13.70
CA TYR A 354 -0.42 -10.03 12.41
C TYR A 354 -0.68 -11.24 11.51
N PHE A 355 0.09 -12.32 11.65
CA PHE A 355 -0.01 -13.48 10.76
C PHE A 355 -0.58 -14.73 11.46
N GLY A 356 -0.87 -14.66 12.77
CA GLY A 356 -1.52 -15.73 13.50
C GLY A 356 -0.59 -16.91 13.82
N LEU A 357 0.72 -16.73 13.77
CA LEU A 357 1.66 -17.74 14.23
C LEU A 357 1.66 -17.79 15.77
N GLU A 358 1.80 -19.00 16.35
CA GLU A 358 1.86 -19.14 17.78
C GLU A 358 3.02 -18.33 18.38
N ALA A 359 2.72 -17.54 19.41
CA ALA A 359 3.74 -16.78 20.12
C ALA A 359 4.69 -17.72 20.86
N LYS A 360 5.92 -17.82 20.40
CA LYS A 360 6.98 -18.52 21.10
C LYS A 360 7.54 -17.74 22.31
N THR A 361 6.99 -16.57 22.60
CA THR A 361 7.47 -15.67 23.66
C THR A 361 6.27 -14.88 24.21
N GLU A 362 6.18 -14.75 25.55
CA GLU A 362 5.15 -13.95 26.21
C GLU A 362 5.17 -12.50 25.72
N ALA A 363 3.99 -11.97 25.41
CA ALA A 363 3.79 -10.58 25.07
C ALA A 363 4.08 -9.73 26.31
N GLN A 364 5.30 -9.21 26.45
CA GLN A 364 5.57 -8.17 27.44
C GLN A 364 4.89 -6.88 26.97
N SER A 365 3.94 -6.39 27.76
CA SER A 365 3.41 -5.03 27.59
C SER A 365 4.58 -4.04 27.60
N SER A 366 4.66 -3.19 26.59
CA SER A 366 5.74 -2.23 26.47
C SER A 366 5.58 -1.14 27.54
N VAL A 367 6.54 -1.09 28.47
CA VAL A 367 6.63 -0.02 29.48
C VAL A 367 7.04 1.27 28.76
N PRO A 368 6.35 2.42 28.96
CA PRO A 368 6.66 3.70 28.28
C PRO A 368 8.14 4.09 28.30
N GLY A 369 8.83 3.90 29.44
CA GLY A 369 10.25 4.22 29.57
C GLY A 369 11.22 3.36 28.74
N ARG A 370 10.77 2.28 28.14
CA ARG A 370 11.58 1.44 27.23
C ARG A 370 11.38 1.77 25.77
N LEU A 371 10.31 2.47 25.43
CA LEU A 371 9.98 2.81 24.06
C LEU A 371 10.84 3.98 23.56
N ARG A 372 11.43 3.82 22.38
CA ARG A 372 12.13 4.88 21.65
C ARG A 372 11.12 5.67 20.85
N VAL A 373 10.96 6.95 21.18
CA VAL A 373 9.98 7.82 20.51
C VAL A 373 10.73 8.85 19.66
N ALA A 374 10.57 8.78 18.35
CA ALA A 374 11.07 9.78 17.43
C ALA A 374 10.02 10.84 17.14
N ILE A 375 10.41 12.10 17.06
CA ILE A 375 9.55 13.21 16.64
C ILE A 375 10.07 13.74 15.30
N GLN A 376 9.19 13.78 14.31
CA GLN A 376 9.43 14.33 12.97
C GLN A 376 8.48 15.50 12.74
N ASP A 377 9.01 16.68 12.54
CA ASP A 377 8.22 17.84 12.17
C ASP A 377 7.84 17.78 10.68
N SER A 378 6.57 17.95 10.35
CA SER A 378 6.08 18.12 8.96
C SER A 378 5.56 19.53 8.69
N THR A 379 5.57 20.40 9.69
CA THR A 379 4.96 21.74 9.62
C THR A 379 5.93 22.80 9.10
N GLY A 380 7.23 22.51 9.14
CA GLY A 380 8.29 23.45 8.80
C GLY A 380 8.52 24.53 9.88
N SER A 381 7.99 24.32 11.09
CA SER A 381 8.05 25.28 12.18
C SER A 381 9.38 25.20 12.97
N ASP A 382 9.63 26.19 13.84
CA ASP A 382 10.78 26.14 14.72
C ASP A 382 10.66 24.95 15.71
N ARG A 383 11.76 24.23 15.87
CA ARG A 383 11.88 23.09 16.82
C ARG A 383 11.51 23.45 18.26
N SER A 384 11.61 24.72 18.64
CA SER A 384 11.21 25.19 19.97
C SER A 384 9.73 24.94 20.25
N GLN A 385 8.89 24.90 19.21
CA GLN A 385 7.45 24.68 19.32
C GLN A 385 7.09 23.20 19.63
N LEU A 386 8.03 22.28 19.51
CA LEU A 386 7.88 20.87 19.86
C LEU A 386 8.16 20.60 21.35
N ARG A 387 8.74 21.57 22.10
CA ARG A 387 9.07 21.40 23.53
C ARG A 387 7.87 21.03 24.42
N PRO A 388 6.68 21.60 24.24
CA PRO A 388 5.53 21.19 25.04
C PRO A 388 5.13 19.73 24.80
N LEU A 389 5.20 19.26 23.55
CA LEU A 389 4.96 17.86 23.19
C LEU A 389 5.93 16.92 23.91
N ILE A 390 7.24 17.23 23.86
CA ILE A 390 8.28 16.46 24.53
C ILE A 390 8.02 16.39 26.04
N LYS A 391 7.74 17.52 26.68
CA LYS A 391 7.45 17.57 28.11
C LYS A 391 6.22 16.75 28.51
N THR A 392 5.19 16.70 27.66
CA THR A 392 4.01 15.87 27.90
C THR A 392 4.34 14.38 27.88
N LEU A 393 5.14 13.96 26.91
CA LEU A 393 5.63 12.58 26.82
C LEU A 393 6.53 12.21 27.99
N GLU A 394 7.45 13.10 28.39
CA GLU A 394 8.34 12.90 29.55
C GLU A 394 7.55 12.71 30.85
N LYS A 395 6.53 13.57 31.09
CA LYS A 395 5.62 13.46 32.25
C LYS A 395 4.85 12.14 32.28
N ALA A 396 4.58 11.55 31.13
CA ALA A 396 3.90 10.25 31.00
C ALA A 396 4.89 9.06 31.09
N GLY A 397 6.17 9.32 31.37
CA GLY A 397 7.18 8.28 31.57
C GLY A 397 7.93 7.81 30.32
N TYR A 398 7.79 8.50 29.19
CA TYR A 398 8.61 8.24 28.02
C TYR A 398 9.99 8.92 28.22
N THR A 399 11.06 8.14 28.34
CA THR A 399 12.39 8.65 28.65
C THR A 399 13.33 8.68 27.44
N ASN A 400 13.03 7.90 26.40
CA ASN A 400 13.85 7.77 25.19
C ASN A 400 13.23 8.56 24.03
N ILE A 401 13.19 9.88 24.14
CA ILE A 401 12.61 10.77 23.12
C ILE A 401 13.74 11.48 22.38
N PHE A 402 13.64 11.53 21.06
CA PHE A 402 14.58 12.28 20.23
C PHE A 402 13.90 12.93 19.02
N ILE A 403 14.42 14.08 18.61
CA ILE A 403 13.97 14.77 17.40
C ILE A 403 14.75 14.19 16.22
N SER A 404 14.02 13.68 15.25
CA SER A 404 14.55 13.13 14.01
C SER A 404 14.54 14.16 12.88
N LYS A 405 14.99 13.76 11.68
CA LYS A 405 14.87 14.58 10.49
C LYS A 405 13.40 14.92 10.22
N PRO A 406 13.09 16.13 9.76
CA PRO A 406 11.73 16.52 9.43
C PRO A 406 11.07 15.54 8.44
N TRP A 407 9.78 15.36 8.58
CA TRP A 407 8.99 14.62 7.60
C TRP A 407 8.79 15.47 6.35
N GLY A 408 9.14 14.94 5.17
CA GLY A 408 9.17 15.74 3.94
C GLY A 408 7.80 16.15 3.40
N GLN A 409 6.74 15.39 3.72
CA GLN A 409 5.38 15.70 3.27
C GLN A 409 4.65 16.53 4.34
N PRO A 410 4.09 17.71 4.00
CA PRO A 410 3.24 18.45 4.91
C PRO A 410 2.01 17.63 5.32
N LEU A 411 1.73 17.59 6.62
CA LEU A 411 0.59 16.86 7.19
C LEU A 411 -0.38 17.84 7.83
N ASP A 412 -1.67 17.66 7.56
CA ASP A 412 -2.73 18.40 8.24
C ASP A 412 -3.04 17.78 9.60
N VAL A 413 -2.93 16.43 9.70
CA VAL A 413 -3.16 15.64 10.92
C VAL A 413 -1.85 14.99 11.35
N THR A 414 -1.58 15.03 12.65
CA THR A 414 -0.43 14.34 13.26
C THR A 414 -0.59 12.83 13.13
N HIS A 415 0.45 12.14 12.67
CA HIS A 415 0.47 10.68 12.62
C HIS A 415 1.31 10.12 13.77
N ILE A 416 0.76 9.16 14.47
CA ILE A 416 1.43 8.39 15.52
C ILE A 416 1.70 7.01 14.95
N VAL A 417 2.93 6.82 14.52
CA VAL A 417 3.34 5.67 13.71
C VAL A 417 3.97 4.61 14.57
N ALA A 418 3.33 3.44 14.66
CA ALA A 418 3.87 2.23 15.27
C ALA A 418 4.84 1.54 14.28
N GLN A 419 6.15 1.79 14.41
CA GLN A 419 7.17 1.34 13.44
C GLN A 419 7.34 -0.17 13.39
N ALA A 420 7.28 -0.83 14.54
CA ALA A 420 7.46 -2.27 14.68
C ALA A 420 6.12 -3.03 14.85
N GLY A 421 5.00 -2.37 14.59
CA GLY A 421 3.68 -3.00 14.68
C GLY A 421 3.01 -2.88 16.05
N ASP A 422 3.58 -2.18 17.03
CA ASP A 422 2.98 -2.01 18.37
C ASP A 422 1.89 -0.92 18.34
N GLY A 423 0.72 -1.27 17.78
CA GLY A 423 -0.42 -0.37 17.66
C GLY A 423 -0.96 0.08 19.01
N ASP A 424 -0.91 -0.77 20.06
CA ASP A 424 -1.44 -0.47 21.39
C ASP A 424 -0.61 0.63 22.08
N SER A 425 0.73 0.56 21.94
CA SER A 425 1.61 1.61 22.43
C SER A 425 1.41 2.93 21.68
N ALA A 426 1.18 2.89 20.37
CA ALA A 426 0.88 4.08 19.59
C ALA A 426 -0.49 4.68 19.98
N GLU A 427 -1.50 3.85 20.24
CA GLU A 427 -2.81 4.28 20.73
C GLU A 427 -2.72 4.90 22.14
N SER A 428 -1.84 4.38 22.99
CA SER A 428 -1.55 4.98 24.30
C SER A 428 -0.98 6.38 24.15
N VAL A 429 -0.06 6.59 23.20
CA VAL A 429 0.48 7.93 22.86
C VAL A 429 -0.62 8.83 22.31
N ARG A 430 -1.47 8.34 21.39
CA ARG A 430 -2.58 9.10 20.83
C ARG A 430 -3.54 9.57 21.95
N SER A 431 -3.88 8.64 22.85
CA SER A 431 -4.78 8.94 23.98
C SER A 431 -4.18 9.98 24.93
N LEU A 432 -2.85 9.92 25.17
CA LEU A 432 -2.14 10.92 25.95
C LEU A 432 -2.16 12.30 25.29
N LEU A 433 -2.01 12.36 23.97
CA LEU A 433 -2.01 13.60 23.21
C LEU A 433 -3.43 14.15 22.99
N GLY A 434 -4.44 13.29 22.94
CA GLY A 434 -5.83 13.66 22.70
C GLY A 434 -6.15 14.01 21.23
N PHE A 435 -5.19 13.88 20.30
CA PHE A 435 -5.34 14.16 18.88
C PHE A 435 -4.40 13.27 18.05
N GLY A 436 -4.52 13.37 16.72
CA GLY A 436 -3.71 12.60 15.78
C GLY A 436 -4.34 11.27 15.38
N GLU A 437 -3.74 10.61 14.41
CA GLU A 437 -4.16 9.33 13.82
C GLU A 437 -3.09 8.26 14.06
N VAL A 438 -3.46 7.11 14.61
CA VAL A 438 -2.56 5.97 14.76
C VAL A 438 -2.39 5.28 13.41
N ARG A 439 -1.15 5.00 13.06
CA ARG A 439 -0.77 4.24 11.86
C ARG A 439 0.19 3.12 12.23
N VAL A 440 -0.14 1.92 11.81
CA VAL A 440 0.74 0.76 11.96
C VAL A 440 1.52 0.59 10.67
N GLU A 441 2.70 1.22 10.61
CA GLU A 441 3.51 1.27 9.39
C GLU A 441 4.98 1.60 9.67
N SER A 442 5.87 1.17 8.80
CA SER A 442 7.32 1.40 8.94
C SER A 442 7.81 2.60 8.10
N THR A 443 7.02 3.69 8.09
CA THR A 443 7.31 4.89 7.27
C THR A 443 8.05 5.98 8.02
N GLY A 444 8.06 5.97 9.35
CA GLY A 444 8.74 6.97 10.17
C GLY A 444 10.24 6.69 10.34
N ASN A 445 10.79 6.98 11.51
CA ASN A 445 12.18 6.71 11.83
C ASN A 445 12.37 5.24 12.23
N ILE A 446 13.13 4.48 11.47
CA ILE A 446 13.35 3.04 11.70
C ILE A 446 14.09 2.71 13.01
N SER A 447 14.77 3.69 13.62
CA SER A 447 15.45 3.51 14.89
C SER A 447 14.53 3.74 16.10
N SER A 448 13.25 4.10 15.87
CA SER A 448 12.25 4.27 16.92
C SER A 448 11.25 3.12 16.94
N ASP A 449 10.59 2.95 18.07
CA ASP A 449 9.45 2.05 18.21
C ASP A 449 8.15 2.77 17.83
N ILE A 450 8.08 4.07 18.16
CA ILE A 450 7.00 4.98 17.77
C ILE A 450 7.61 6.23 17.13
N THR A 451 7.04 6.66 16.00
CA THR A 451 7.37 7.95 15.41
C THR A 451 6.14 8.87 15.43
N ILE A 452 6.28 10.06 15.99
CA ILE A 452 5.24 11.10 15.94
C ILE A 452 5.60 12.06 14.81
N GLN A 453 4.85 11.98 13.72
CA GLN A 453 4.96 12.90 12.57
C GLN A 453 3.98 14.05 12.82
N VAL A 454 4.51 15.17 13.31
CA VAL A 454 3.70 16.31 13.79
C VAL A 454 3.07 17.04 12.61
N GLY A 455 1.74 17.10 12.57
CA GLY A 455 0.94 17.82 11.59
C GLY A 455 0.50 19.21 12.07
N LYS A 456 -0.24 19.94 11.22
CA LYS A 456 -0.73 21.29 11.51
C LYS A 456 -1.75 21.32 12.67
N ASP A 457 -2.45 20.22 12.94
CA ASP A 457 -3.38 20.05 14.05
C ASP A 457 -2.70 20.24 15.42
N TRP A 458 -1.39 20.06 15.51
CA TRP A 458 -0.59 20.37 16.68
C TRP A 458 -0.81 21.80 17.16
N PHE A 459 -0.78 22.79 16.26
CA PHE A 459 -0.96 24.20 16.62
C PHE A 459 -2.33 24.51 17.16
N GLN A 460 -3.36 23.83 16.69
CA GLN A 460 -4.74 23.99 17.18
C GLN A 460 -4.88 23.42 18.60
N ASN A 461 -4.14 22.35 18.92
CA ASN A 461 -4.19 21.68 20.19
C ASN A 461 -3.15 22.20 21.20
N GLN A 462 -2.13 22.98 20.76
CA GLN A 462 -1.03 23.45 21.61
C GLN A 462 -1.51 24.27 22.83
N ALA A 463 -2.59 25.00 22.73
CA ALA A 463 -3.16 25.78 23.84
C ALA A 463 -3.60 24.89 25.03
N VAL A 464 -4.06 23.67 24.76
CA VAL A 464 -4.46 22.72 25.81
C VAL A 464 -3.24 22.28 26.61
N PHE A 465 -2.11 22.04 25.94
CA PHE A 465 -0.84 21.61 26.58
C PHE A 465 -0.16 22.72 27.38
N GLN A 466 -0.27 23.98 26.94
CA GLN A 466 0.30 25.11 27.68
C GLN A 466 -0.41 25.33 29.02
N ASN A 467 -1.71 25.07 29.10
CA ASN A 467 -2.50 25.20 30.34
C ASN A 467 -2.25 24.04 31.33
N SER A 468 -1.95 22.83 30.83
CA SER A 468 -1.64 21.66 31.67
C SER A 468 -0.19 21.68 32.21
N THR A 469 0.64 22.61 31.77
CA THR A 469 2.04 22.77 32.21
C THR A 469 2.26 23.96 33.18
N ARG A 470 1.22 24.72 33.53
CA ARG A 470 1.28 25.67 34.62
C ARG A 470 1.24 24.91 35.95
N PRO A 471 2.18 25.16 36.87
CA PRO A 471 2.27 24.48 38.17
C PRO A 471 1.04 24.74 39.05
#